data_fb2a73a175078ad297fb997010d32347
#
_entry.id   fb2a73a175078ad297fb997010d32347
#
_cell.length_a   1.000
_cell.length_b   1.000
_cell.length_c   1.000
_cell.angle_alpha   90.00
_cell.angle_beta   90.00
_cell.angle_gamma   90.00
#
_symmetry.space_group_name_H-M   'P 1'
#
loop_
_entity.id
_entity.type
_entity.pdbx_description
1 polymer ?
#
loop_
_entity_poly.entity_id
_entity_poly.type
_entity_poly.pdbx_seq_one_letter_code
_entity_poly.pdbx_strand_id
1 'polypeptide(L)'
;MNKAITKRLLSLVLLVVMLVGCALPAYAADTGASGDLTAVYAQEGTSYKDGVYEGTGKGFKNGEIKVKVTITDGKIAKVELVSQEKQSYWETMNVASLFDDIVKANGTEIDGVSGATMSSNGVKAAVNDALSKALVTEPEQPDTGIFAAGTGAKSDPYLIRTVDQIKAFAASVNGGETYASQYVTLDADLDLTGESWTPIGGDSGSFNGIFNGDNHTIAGLTIGTKAEPAAYEYASLFGLVGKGGAIRNLGVKDAFINNKTTDEDPAVAILAAGTGDSSVIDGCWVSGTIISDAAGDNNYTYVGGVVGNNGGKSLVCNTWADV
;
A
#
# COMPACT_ATOMS: atom_id res chain seq x y z
N MET A 1 14.56 -36.99 36.98
CA MET A 1 14.20 -37.48 35.63
C MET A 1 13.61 -36.32 34.86
N ASN A 2 14.32 -35.77 34.24
CA ASN A 2 14.86 -35.33 32.92
C ASN A 2 14.06 -34.18 32.29
N LYS A 3 14.47 -32.93 32.69
CA LYS A 3 14.09 -31.69 32.01
C LYS A 3 14.86 -31.47 30.68
N ALA A 4 15.59 -32.44 30.17
CA ALA A 4 16.48 -32.31 29.00
C ALA A 4 15.86 -32.80 27.67
N ILE A 5 14.69 -33.43 27.68
CA ILE A 5 14.10 -34.05 26.48
C ILE A 5 13.11 -33.08 25.81
N THR A 6 12.52 -32.13 26.55
CA THR A 6 11.51 -31.19 26.01
C THR A 6 12.12 -30.03 25.24
N LYS A 7 13.43 -29.75 25.33
CA LYS A 7 14.09 -28.67 24.58
C LYS A 7 14.66 -29.10 23.23
N ARG A 8 14.67 -30.40 22.90
CA ARG A 8 15.20 -30.91 21.62
C ARG A 8 14.12 -31.14 20.55
N LEU A 9 12.85 -31.17 20.92
CA LEU A 9 11.75 -31.32 19.96
C LEU A 9 11.21 -29.96 19.44
N LEU A 10 11.53 -28.83 20.08
CA LEU A 10 11.08 -27.52 19.63
C LEU A 10 12.05 -26.85 18.65
N SER A 11 13.28 -27.38 18.49
CA SER A 11 14.27 -26.83 17.56
C SER A 11 14.28 -27.52 16.19
N LEU A 12 13.51 -28.59 15.99
CA LEU A 12 13.48 -29.33 14.73
C LEU A 12 12.30 -28.95 13.82
N VAL A 13 11.33 -28.19 14.32
CA VAL A 13 10.21 -27.68 13.52
C VAL A 13 10.50 -26.30 12.91
N LEU A 14 11.55 -25.61 13.37
CA LEU A 14 11.90 -24.26 12.86
C LEU A 14 12.96 -24.29 11.75
N LEU A 15 13.42 -25.44 11.27
CA LEU A 15 14.48 -25.55 10.27
C LEU A 15 14.04 -26.10 8.90
N VAL A 16 12.74 -26.28 8.68
CA VAL A 16 12.22 -26.79 7.39
C VAL A 16 11.50 -25.72 6.55
N VAL A 17 11.38 -24.49 7.03
CA VAL A 17 10.72 -23.38 6.29
C VAL A 17 11.70 -22.48 5.54
N MET A 18 13.00 -22.75 5.55
CA MET A 18 14.01 -21.89 4.90
C MET A 18 14.76 -22.53 3.72
N LEU A 19 14.13 -23.38 2.92
CA LEU A 19 14.77 -23.90 1.69
C LEU A 19 13.73 -24.23 0.61
N VAL A 20 12.96 -23.24 0.17
CA VAL A 20 12.45 -23.22 -1.21
C VAL A 20 12.83 -21.85 -1.79
N GLY A 21 14.06 -21.80 -2.26
CA GLY A 21 14.59 -20.67 -3.01
C GLY A 21 13.93 -20.59 -4.39
N CYS A 22 13.59 -19.37 -4.74
CA CYS A 22 13.13 -18.92 -6.04
C CYS A 22 13.93 -19.50 -7.20
N ALA A 23 13.25 -20.15 -8.12
CA ALA A 23 13.62 -20.18 -9.52
C ALA A 23 12.43 -19.69 -10.32
N LEU A 24 12.48 -18.44 -10.75
CA LEU A 24 11.59 -17.92 -11.77
C LEU A 24 12.03 -18.45 -13.12
N PRO A 25 11.20 -19.15 -13.89
CA PRO A 25 11.49 -19.35 -15.32
C PRO A 25 11.14 -18.05 -16.06
N ALA A 26 12.15 -17.49 -16.73
CA ALA A 26 11.94 -16.50 -17.77
C ALA A 26 11.05 -17.11 -18.87
N TYR A 27 9.86 -16.54 -19.09
CA TYR A 27 9.05 -16.88 -20.24
C TYR A 27 9.02 -15.70 -21.21
N ALA A 28 9.42 -16.02 -22.44
CA ALA A 28 9.53 -15.10 -23.56
C ALA A 28 8.15 -14.55 -23.97
N ALA A 29 8.16 -13.29 -24.37
CA ALA A 29 7.04 -12.60 -24.98
C ALA A 29 6.53 -13.32 -26.22
N ASP A 30 5.23 -13.53 -26.31
CA ASP A 30 4.53 -13.62 -27.58
C ASP A 30 3.34 -12.66 -27.58
N THR A 31 3.24 -11.96 -28.68
CA THR A 31 2.41 -10.81 -28.93
C THR A 31 0.98 -11.19 -29.28
N GLY A 32 0.00 -10.50 -28.69
CA GLY A 32 -1.29 -10.26 -29.33
C GLY A 32 -2.53 -10.81 -28.63
N ALA A 33 -3.08 -10.04 -27.72
CA ALA A 33 -4.51 -9.71 -27.63
C ALA A 33 -4.76 -8.91 -26.36
N SER A 34 -5.15 -7.66 -26.53
CA SER A 34 -5.66 -6.77 -25.49
C SER A 34 -6.85 -7.40 -24.76
N GLY A 35 -6.69 -7.62 -23.48
CA GLY A 35 -7.70 -8.05 -22.55
C GLY A 35 -7.08 -8.02 -21.17
N ASP A 36 -7.29 -6.92 -20.46
CA ASP A 36 -6.88 -6.75 -19.07
C ASP A 36 -7.58 -7.80 -18.19
N LEU A 37 -6.91 -8.92 -17.98
CA LEU A 37 -7.31 -9.95 -17.03
C LEU A 37 -6.44 -9.73 -15.78
N THR A 38 -6.84 -8.77 -14.94
CA THR A 38 -6.44 -8.78 -13.54
C THR A 38 -6.98 -10.07 -12.93
N ALA A 39 -6.13 -11.10 -12.88
CA ALA A 39 -6.42 -12.30 -12.13
C ALA A 39 -6.54 -11.91 -10.65
N VAL A 40 -7.74 -12.02 -10.10
CA VAL A 40 -7.94 -11.92 -8.65
C VAL A 40 -7.40 -13.22 -8.07
N TYR A 41 -6.15 -13.19 -7.63
CA TYR A 41 -5.53 -14.32 -6.93
C TYR A 41 -6.16 -14.40 -5.54
N ALA A 42 -6.47 -15.61 -5.09
CA ALA A 42 -6.67 -15.86 -3.68
C ALA A 42 -5.29 -15.77 -2.99
N GLN A 43 -4.90 -14.56 -2.60
CA GLN A 43 -3.75 -14.37 -1.72
C GLN A 43 -4.12 -14.87 -0.33
N GLU A 44 -3.17 -15.49 0.37
CA GLU A 44 -3.33 -15.74 1.80
C GLU A 44 -3.67 -14.42 2.49
N GLY A 45 -4.91 -14.32 3.02
CA GLY A 45 -5.45 -13.08 3.60
C GLY A 45 -6.70 -12.53 2.91
N THR A 46 -7.08 -13.02 1.73
CA THR A 46 -8.32 -12.57 1.08
C THR A 46 -9.53 -13.19 1.81
N SER A 47 -10.31 -12.38 2.48
CA SER A 47 -11.56 -12.79 3.12
C SER A 47 -12.73 -12.46 2.21
N TYR A 48 -13.64 -13.40 2.05
CA TYR A 48 -14.89 -13.20 1.33
C TYR A 48 -16.04 -13.08 2.32
N LYS A 49 -16.99 -12.19 2.03
CA LYS A 49 -18.23 -12.08 2.81
C LYS A 49 -19.12 -13.28 2.52
N ASP A 50 -19.62 -13.91 3.59
CA ASP A 50 -20.59 -14.99 3.48
C ASP A 50 -21.83 -14.55 2.70
N GLY A 51 -22.29 -15.41 1.80
CA GLY A 51 -23.42 -15.11 0.94
C GLY A 51 -23.45 -15.96 -0.31
N VAL A 52 -24.35 -15.61 -1.21
CA VAL A 52 -24.50 -16.25 -2.51
C VAL A 52 -24.35 -15.20 -3.60
N TYR A 53 -23.39 -15.42 -4.49
CA TYR A 53 -23.00 -14.46 -5.50
C TYR A 53 -23.13 -15.08 -6.90
N GLU A 54 -23.70 -14.34 -7.82
CA GLU A 54 -23.79 -14.76 -9.24
C GLU A 54 -22.65 -14.10 -10.03
N GLY A 55 -22.00 -14.91 -10.87
CA GLY A 55 -20.95 -14.43 -11.75
C GLY A 55 -21.12 -14.92 -13.17
N THR A 56 -20.55 -14.18 -14.11
CA THR A 56 -20.64 -14.43 -15.55
C THR A 56 -19.27 -14.51 -16.19
N GLY A 57 -19.09 -15.43 -17.14
CA GLY A 57 -17.88 -15.57 -17.94
C GLY A 57 -18.20 -15.96 -19.36
N LYS A 58 -17.24 -15.79 -20.28
CA LYS A 58 -17.38 -16.17 -21.67
C LYS A 58 -16.54 -17.41 -21.99
N GLY A 59 -17.21 -18.45 -22.43
CA GLY A 59 -16.59 -19.71 -22.82
C GLY A 59 -16.52 -19.90 -24.33
N PHE A 60 -16.74 -21.14 -24.79
CA PHE A 60 -16.66 -21.52 -26.19
C PHE A 60 -17.58 -20.64 -27.08
N LYS A 61 -17.05 -20.16 -28.19
CA LYS A 61 -17.72 -19.24 -29.13
C LYS A 61 -18.33 -17.99 -28.48
N ASN A 62 -17.69 -17.47 -27.43
CA ASN A 62 -18.17 -16.35 -26.62
C ASN A 62 -19.58 -16.57 -26.00
N GLY A 63 -19.99 -17.83 -25.84
CA GLY A 63 -21.23 -18.17 -25.14
C GLY A 63 -21.09 -17.84 -23.65
N GLU A 64 -22.15 -17.27 -23.10
CA GLU A 64 -22.20 -16.90 -21.69
C GLU A 64 -22.28 -18.16 -20.80
N ILE A 65 -21.52 -18.15 -19.71
CA ILE A 65 -21.61 -19.11 -18.61
C ILE A 65 -21.96 -18.32 -17.37
N LYS A 66 -23.03 -18.70 -16.69
CA LYS A 66 -23.42 -18.13 -15.38
C LYS A 66 -23.26 -19.18 -14.30
N VAL A 67 -22.64 -18.77 -13.21
CA VAL A 67 -22.48 -19.60 -12.02
C VAL A 67 -23.02 -18.87 -10.79
N LYS A 68 -23.36 -19.67 -9.80
CA LYS A 68 -23.69 -19.23 -8.45
C LYS A 68 -22.63 -19.78 -7.50
N VAL A 69 -21.96 -18.90 -6.75
CA VAL A 69 -20.93 -19.23 -5.78
C VAL A 69 -21.48 -18.96 -4.39
N THR A 70 -21.50 -19.97 -3.54
CA THR A 70 -21.86 -19.84 -2.12
C THR A 70 -20.58 -19.73 -1.30
N ILE A 71 -20.47 -18.69 -0.50
CA ILE A 71 -19.39 -18.47 0.45
C ILE A 71 -19.91 -18.73 1.86
N THR A 72 -19.14 -19.48 2.63
CA THR A 72 -19.42 -19.77 4.05
C THR A 72 -18.08 -19.77 4.81
N ASP A 73 -18.04 -19.11 5.96
CA ASP A 73 -16.83 -18.93 6.77
C ASP A 73 -15.66 -18.35 5.94
N GLY A 74 -15.96 -17.38 5.04
CA GLY A 74 -15.00 -16.72 4.17
C GLY A 74 -14.41 -17.62 3.08
N LYS A 75 -14.95 -18.80 2.81
CA LYS A 75 -14.46 -19.76 1.82
C LYS A 75 -15.54 -20.18 0.83
N ILE A 76 -15.11 -20.63 -0.34
CA ILE A 76 -16.00 -21.18 -1.35
C ILE A 76 -16.56 -22.53 -0.86
N ALA A 77 -17.81 -22.51 -0.44
CA ALA A 77 -18.51 -23.72 0.01
C ALA A 77 -19.14 -24.50 -1.15
N LYS A 78 -19.58 -23.81 -2.22
CA LYS A 78 -20.25 -24.43 -3.35
C LYS A 78 -20.16 -23.56 -4.60
N VAL A 79 -20.07 -24.20 -5.77
CA VAL A 79 -20.24 -23.59 -7.08
C VAL A 79 -21.31 -24.36 -7.85
N GLU A 80 -22.29 -23.64 -8.42
CA GLU A 80 -23.41 -24.23 -9.17
C GLU A 80 -23.55 -23.55 -10.53
N LEU A 81 -23.86 -24.33 -11.55
CA LEU A 81 -24.22 -23.79 -12.86
C LEU A 81 -25.64 -23.20 -12.82
N VAL A 82 -25.77 -21.96 -13.26
CA VAL A 82 -27.07 -21.30 -13.47
C VAL A 82 -27.51 -21.45 -14.92
N SER A 83 -26.59 -21.13 -15.86
CA SER A 83 -26.84 -21.31 -17.29
C SER A 83 -25.56 -21.39 -18.08
N GLN A 84 -25.60 -21.98 -19.26
CA GLN A 84 -24.50 -21.99 -20.20
C GLN A 84 -25.03 -21.92 -21.64
N GLU A 85 -24.40 -21.07 -22.46
CA GLU A 85 -24.72 -20.91 -23.84
C GLU A 85 -23.63 -21.43 -24.76
N LYS A 86 -23.98 -22.06 -25.87
CA LYS A 86 -23.05 -22.52 -26.91
C LYS A 86 -21.94 -23.48 -26.44
N GLN A 87 -22.07 -24.07 -25.27
CA GLN A 87 -21.11 -25.01 -24.71
C GLN A 87 -21.38 -26.44 -25.18
N SER A 88 -21.24 -26.71 -26.47
CA SER A 88 -21.66 -27.96 -27.13
C SER A 88 -21.06 -29.24 -26.54
N TYR A 89 -19.92 -29.14 -25.87
CA TYR A 89 -19.20 -30.27 -25.28
C TYR A 89 -19.24 -30.28 -23.74
N TRP A 90 -20.15 -29.50 -23.15
CA TRP A 90 -20.22 -29.33 -21.69
C TRP A 90 -20.34 -30.67 -20.96
N GLU A 91 -21.32 -31.51 -21.31
CA GLU A 91 -21.56 -32.80 -20.69
C GLU A 91 -20.49 -33.83 -21.09
N THR A 92 -20.16 -33.90 -22.40
CA THR A 92 -19.22 -34.89 -22.93
C THR A 92 -17.81 -34.73 -22.34
N MET A 93 -17.40 -33.49 -22.07
CA MET A 93 -16.07 -33.17 -21.49
C MET A 93 -16.14 -33.00 -19.97
N ASN A 94 -17.28 -33.20 -19.35
CA ASN A 94 -17.49 -33.08 -17.90
C ASN A 94 -16.94 -31.76 -17.32
N VAL A 95 -17.27 -30.63 -17.99
CA VAL A 95 -16.77 -29.30 -17.55
C VAL A 95 -17.22 -28.95 -16.13
N ALA A 96 -18.35 -29.50 -15.70
CA ALA A 96 -18.86 -29.30 -14.34
C ALA A 96 -17.95 -29.86 -13.23
N SER A 97 -16.99 -30.77 -13.56
CA SER A 97 -16.01 -31.26 -12.58
C SER A 97 -15.14 -30.15 -11.99
N LEU A 98 -14.98 -29.02 -12.74
CA LEU A 98 -14.25 -27.85 -12.25
C LEU A 98 -14.86 -27.25 -10.99
N PHE A 99 -16.16 -27.41 -10.76
CA PHE A 99 -16.81 -26.83 -9.59
C PHE A 99 -16.27 -27.43 -8.29
N ASP A 100 -16.08 -28.75 -8.25
CA ASP A 100 -15.51 -29.42 -7.10
C ASP A 100 -14.03 -29.06 -6.90
N ASP A 101 -13.29 -28.90 -7.99
CA ASP A 101 -11.86 -28.53 -7.93
C ASP A 101 -11.70 -27.09 -7.45
N ILE A 102 -12.57 -26.18 -7.88
CA ILE A 102 -12.61 -24.77 -7.40
C ILE A 102 -12.92 -24.73 -5.89
N VAL A 103 -13.90 -25.51 -5.44
CA VAL A 103 -14.22 -25.59 -3.99
C VAL A 103 -13.05 -26.12 -3.19
N LYS A 104 -12.40 -27.20 -3.64
CA LYS A 104 -11.23 -27.81 -2.97
C LYS A 104 -10.04 -26.85 -2.92
N ALA A 105 -9.78 -26.15 -4.02
CA ALA A 105 -8.69 -25.19 -4.11
C ALA A 105 -9.00 -23.85 -3.41
N ASN A 106 -10.26 -23.62 -3.05
CA ASN A 106 -10.77 -22.33 -2.59
C ASN A 106 -10.40 -21.18 -3.54
N GLY A 107 -10.45 -21.44 -4.86
CA GLY A 107 -10.03 -20.46 -5.87
C GLY A 107 -10.06 -21.06 -7.28
N THR A 108 -9.71 -20.24 -8.28
CA THR A 108 -9.75 -20.59 -9.71
C THR A 108 -8.38 -20.99 -10.29
N GLU A 109 -7.33 -21.01 -9.47
CA GLU A 109 -5.98 -21.45 -9.88
C GLU A 109 -5.89 -22.97 -9.89
N ILE A 110 -6.61 -23.59 -10.83
CA ILE A 110 -6.71 -25.01 -11.07
C ILE A 110 -6.48 -25.32 -12.54
N ASP A 111 -6.20 -26.56 -12.88
CA ASP A 111 -6.14 -26.98 -14.27
C ASP A 111 -7.51 -26.91 -14.94
N GLY A 112 -7.53 -26.70 -16.24
CA GLY A 112 -8.72 -26.78 -17.05
C GLY A 112 -8.99 -28.21 -17.52
N VAL A 113 -10.22 -28.50 -17.91
CA VAL A 113 -10.61 -29.78 -18.50
C VAL A 113 -9.96 -29.93 -19.88
N SER A 114 -9.23 -31.02 -20.09
CA SER A 114 -8.58 -31.34 -21.37
C SER A 114 -9.60 -31.38 -22.51
N GLY A 115 -9.32 -30.68 -23.58
CA GLY A 115 -10.23 -30.57 -24.74
C GLY A 115 -11.37 -29.55 -24.58
N ALA A 116 -11.55 -28.97 -23.39
CA ALA A 116 -12.59 -27.96 -23.10
C ALA A 116 -12.01 -26.62 -22.56
N THR A 117 -10.83 -26.24 -23.00
CA THR A 117 -10.07 -25.06 -22.47
C THR A 117 -10.89 -23.78 -22.46
N MET A 118 -11.61 -23.47 -23.55
CA MET A 118 -12.42 -22.25 -23.62
C MET A 118 -13.57 -22.25 -22.63
N SER A 119 -14.25 -23.38 -22.45
CA SER A 119 -15.33 -23.52 -21.46
C SER A 119 -14.77 -23.49 -20.04
N SER A 120 -13.62 -24.12 -19.78
CA SER A 120 -12.93 -24.06 -18.50
C SER A 120 -12.55 -22.62 -18.11
N ASN A 121 -11.98 -21.86 -19.05
CA ASN A 121 -11.65 -20.46 -18.82
C ASN A 121 -12.90 -19.61 -18.57
N GLY A 122 -13.99 -19.91 -19.27
CA GLY A 122 -15.28 -19.25 -19.04
C GLY A 122 -15.87 -19.53 -17.65
N VAL A 123 -15.71 -20.75 -17.14
CA VAL A 123 -16.10 -21.10 -15.76
C VAL A 123 -15.27 -20.35 -14.76
N LYS A 124 -13.92 -20.36 -14.92
CA LYS A 124 -13.01 -19.63 -14.05
C LYS A 124 -13.32 -18.14 -14.02
N ALA A 125 -13.55 -17.54 -15.18
CA ALA A 125 -13.93 -16.14 -15.30
C ALA A 125 -15.28 -15.84 -14.59
N ALA A 126 -16.27 -16.72 -14.72
CA ALA A 126 -17.56 -16.57 -14.06
C ALA A 126 -17.42 -16.66 -12.53
N VAL A 127 -16.59 -17.58 -12.03
CA VAL A 127 -16.33 -17.68 -10.59
C VAL A 127 -15.58 -16.44 -10.09
N ASN A 128 -14.56 -15.96 -10.80
CA ASN A 128 -13.83 -14.75 -10.43
C ASN A 128 -14.75 -13.52 -10.41
N ASP A 129 -15.69 -13.38 -11.35
CA ASP A 129 -16.70 -12.32 -11.32
C ASP A 129 -17.62 -12.43 -10.09
N ALA A 130 -18.01 -13.63 -9.67
CA ALA A 130 -18.76 -13.83 -8.44
C ALA A 130 -17.91 -13.50 -7.18
N LEU A 131 -16.66 -13.95 -7.14
CA LEU A 131 -15.74 -13.69 -6.03
C LEU A 131 -15.41 -12.20 -5.88
N SER A 132 -15.28 -11.46 -6.97
CA SER A 132 -15.05 -10.01 -6.92
C SER A 132 -16.19 -9.26 -6.21
N LYS A 133 -17.41 -9.77 -6.29
CA LYS A 133 -18.59 -9.24 -5.59
C LYS A 133 -18.68 -9.69 -4.13
N ALA A 134 -18.00 -10.78 -3.80
CA ALA A 134 -17.92 -11.36 -2.46
C ALA A 134 -16.73 -10.83 -1.68
N LEU A 135 -15.77 -10.17 -2.35
CA LEU A 135 -14.63 -9.59 -1.64
C LEU A 135 -15.16 -8.76 -0.47
N VAL A 136 -14.69 -9.09 0.73
CA VAL A 136 -14.76 -8.14 1.83
C VAL A 136 -13.78 -7.03 1.44
N THR A 137 -14.20 -6.13 0.57
CA THR A 137 -13.79 -4.76 0.75
C THR A 137 -14.34 -4.45 2.13
N GLU A 138 -13.45 -4.34 3.11
CA GLU A 138 -13.84 -3.80 4.41
C GLU A 138 -14.78 -2.64 4.10
N PRO A 139 -16.04 -2.63 4.65
CA PRO A 139 -16.93 -1.53 4.36
C PRO A 139 -16.09 -0.30 4.64
N GLU A 140 -16.10 0.67 3.72
CA GLU A 140 -15.61 2.01 4.03
C GLU A 140 -16.37 2.41 5.30
N GLN A 141 -15.86 1.97 6.42
CA GLN A 141 -16.26 2.50 7.72
C GLN A 141 -15.99 3.98 7.54
N PRO A 142 -17.00 4.88 7.73
CA PRO A 142 -16.75 6.29 7.61
C PRO A 142 -15.52 6.56 8.46
N ASP A 143 -14.47 6.95 7.79
CA ASP A 143 -13.09 6.95 8.28
C ASP A 143 -12.94 8.09 9.28
N THR A 144 -13.45 7.88 10.47
CA THR A 144 -13.44 8.84 11.60
C THR A 144 -12.16 8.67 12.42
N GLY A 145 -11.28 7.74 12.04
CA GLY A 145 -10.01 7.47 12.69
C GLY A 145 -8.82 8.14 12.01
N ILE A 146 -7.69 8.24 12.75
CA ILE A 146 -6.41 8.69 12.19
C ILE A 146 -5.94 7.75 11.07
N PHE A 147 -6.26 6.48 11.17
CA PHE A 147 -5.83 5.43 10.25
C PHE A 147 -7.01 4.62 9.72
N ALA A 148 -6.88 4.16 8.47
CA ALA A 148 -7.87 3.28 7.83
C ALA A 148 -7.88 1.88 8.45
N ALA A 149 -6.72 1.37 8.85
CA ALA A 149 -6.54 0.05 9.44
C ALA A 149 -5.17 -0.06 10.12
N GLY A 150 -4.88 -1.24 10.67
CA GLY A 150 -3.60 -1.63 11.23
C GLY A 150 -3.44 -1.33 12.71
N THR A 151 -2.43 -1.96 13.30
CA THR A 151 -2.08 -1.81 14.73
C THR A 151 -0.75 -1.07 14.94
N GLY A 152 -0.07 -0.68 13.86
CA GLY A 152 1.24 -0.06 13.89
C GLY A 152 2.39 -1.05 14.06
N ALA A 153 2.11 -2.36 14.11
CA ALA A 153 3.15 -3.38 14.11
C ALA A 153 3.79 -3.52 12.70
N LYS A 154 5.02 -4.03 12.62
CA LYS A 154 5.70 -4.23 11.34
C LYS A 154 4.93 -5.14 10.38
N SER A 155 4.26 -6.16 10.90
CA SER A 155 3.42 -7.09 10.12
C SER A 155 2.01 -6.58 9.87
N ASP A 156 1.61 -5.49 10.52
CA ASP A 156 0.28 -4.90 10.45
C ASP A 156 0.41 -3.38 10.65
N PRO A 157 0.98 -2.63 9.68
CA PRO A 157 1.22 -1.20 9.80
C PRO A 157 -0.09 -0.41 9.82
N TYR A 158 -0.08 0.76 10.44
CA TYR A 158 -1.16 1.72 10.27
C TYR A 158 -1.28 2.15 8.81
N LEU A 159 -2.49 2.17 8.25
CA LEU A 159 -2.74 2.52 6.85
C LEU A 159 -3.34 3.92 6.70
N ILE A 160 -2.78 4.72 5.80
CA ILE A 160 -3.28 6.04 5.40
C ILE A 160 -3.75 5.93 3.95
N ARG A 161 -5.02 6.26 3.68
CA ARG A 161 -5.66 6.20 2.37
C ARG A 161 -6.26 7.53 1.92
N THR A 162 -6.48 8.47 2.84
CA THR A 162 -7.17 9.72 2.55
C THR A 162 -6.40 10.94 3.03
N VAL A 163 -6.71 12.10 2.44
CA VAL A 163 -6.16 13.40 2.85
C VAL A 163 -6.51 13.71 4.30
N ASP A 164 -7.72 13.40 4.73
CA ASP A 164 -8.14 13.62 6.12
C ASP A 164 -7.30 12.79 7.09
N GLN A 165 -6.96 11.55 6.73
CA GLN A 165 -6.12 10.70 7.56
C GLN A 165 -4.69 11.20 7.69
N ILE A 166 -4.04 11.62 6.59
CA ILE A 166 -2.68 12.14 6.70
C ILE A 166 -2.65 13.48 7.47
N LYS A 167 -3.69 14.29 7.38
CA LYS A 167 -3.84 15.51 8.20
C LYS A 167 -4.06 15.18 9.68
N ALA A 168 -4.89 14.17 9.97
CA ALA A 168 -5.10 13.70 11.34
C ALA A 168 -3.82 13.08 11.93
N PHE A 169 -3.06 12.34 11.12
CA PHE A 169 -1.76 11.81 11.49
C PHE A 169 -0.76 12.96 11.79
N ALA A 170 -0.70 13.99 10.94
CA ALA A 170 0.11 15.18 11.20
C ALA A 170 -0.27 15.85 12.52
N ALA A 171 -1.57 16.03 12.77
CA ALA A 171 -2.06 16.60 14.01
C ALA A 171 -1.70 15.75 15.25
N SER A 172 -1.73 14.41 15.12
CA SER A 172 -1.34 13.49 16.19
C SER A 172 0.16 13.61 16.53
N VAL A 173 1.03 13.66 15.51
CA VAL A 173 2.48 13.85 15.72
C VAL A 173 2.74 15.22 16.35
N ASN A 174 2.08 16.27 15.87
CA ASN A 174 2.20 17.63 16.41
C ASN A 174 1.60 17.75 17.83
N GLY A 175 0.70 16.84 18.20
CA GLY A 175 0.18 16.68 19.56
C GLY A 175 1.11 15.91 20.51
N GLY A 176 2.27 15.45 20.03
CA GLY A 176 3.29 14.77 20.84
C GLY A 176 3.37 13.25 20.68
N GLU A 177 2.52 12.62 19.85
CA GLU A 177 2.65 11.20 19.55
C GLU A 177 3.82 10.98 18.56
N THR A 178 4.87 10.31 19.00
CA THR A 178 6.09 10.18 18.18
C THR A 178 6.07 8.97 17.24
N TYR A 179 5.18 8.03 17.43
CA TYR A 179 5.11 6.75 16.71
C TYR A 179 6.40 5.93 16.77
N ALA A 180 7.22 6.10 17.81
CA ALA A 180 8.48 5.39 17.95
C ALA A 180 8.29 3.86 17.87
N SER A 181 9.05 3.20 16.99
CA SER A 181 8.96 1.75 16.72
C SER A 181 7.64 1.30 16.07
N GLN A 182 6.79 2.22 15.64
CA GLN A 182 5.57 1.92 14.91
C GLN A 182 5.76 2.13 13.41
N TYR A 183 4.93 1.44 12.64
CA TYR A 183 4.96 1.44 11.17
C TYR A 183 3.69 2.08 10.65
N VAL A 184 3.85 3.01 9.72
CA VAL A 184 2.77 3.69 9.00
C VAL A 184 3.01 3.48 7.51
N THR A 185 1.99 3.10 6.76
CA THR A 185 2.07 2.89 5.32
C THR A 185 1.05 3.77 4.60
N LEU A 186 1.50 4.46 3.57
CA LEU A 186 0.61 5.12 2.62
C LEU A 186 0.06 4.04 1.68
N ASP A 187 -1.24 3.84 1.68
CA ASP A 187 -1.93 2.74 0.96
C ASP A 187 -2.75 3.28 -0.23
N ALA A 188 -2.54 4.54 -0.60
CA ALA A 188 -3.12 5.19 -1.77
C ALA A 188 -2.34 6.44 -2.15
N ASP A 189 -2.40 6.85 -3.42
CA ASP A 189 -1.95 8.16 -3.85
C ASP A 189 -2.84 9.25 -3.26
N LEU A 190 -2.25 10.34 -2.77
CA LEU A 190 -2.98 11.48 -2.21
C LEU A 190 -2.78 12.74 -3.04
N ASP A 191 -3.84 13.54 -3.16
CA ASP A 191 -3.81 14.86 -3.79
C ASP A 191 -4.15 15.94 -2.75
N LEU A 192 -3.14 16.73 -2.36
CA LEU A 192 -3.25 17.85 -1.43
C LEU A 192 -3.54 19.18 -2.13
N THR A 193 -3.87 19.17 -3.42
CA THR A 193 -4.16 20.40 -4.16
C THR A 193 -5.30 21.17 -3.53
N GLY A 194 -5.04 22.41 -3.15
CA GLY A 194 -6.03 23.27 -2.48
C GLY A 194 -6.14 23.08 -0.96
N GLU A 195 -5.41 22.11 -0.41
CA GLU A 195 -5.34 21.86 1.03
C GLU A 195 -4.24 22.73 1.66
N SER A 196 -4.52 23.28 2.84
CA SER A 196 -3.48 23.87 3.67
C SER A 196 -2.71 22.76 4.39
N TRP A 197 -1.38 22.85 4.40
CA TRP A 197 -0.53 21.87 5.03
C TRP A 197 0.18 22.42 6.26
N THR A 198 0.13 21.63 7.34
CA THR A 198 0.98 21.81 8.53
C THR A 198 1.99 20.68 8.54
N PRO A 199 3.30 20.96 8.61
CA PRO A 199 4.35 19.93 8.63
C PRO A 199 4.10 18.84 9.67
N ILE A 200 4.43 17.60 9.34
CA ILE A 200 4.38 16.48 10.29
C ILE A 200 5.60 16.56 11.20
N GLY A 201 5.39 16.90 12.45
CA GLY A 201 6.47 17.23 13.37
C GLY A 201 7.07 18.61 13.09
N GLY A 202 8.05 19.00 13.86
CA GLY A 202 8.70 20.33 13.83
C GLY A 202 8.81 20.90 15.22
N ASP A 203 8.38 22.14 15.42
CA ASP A 203 8.51 22.89 16.68
C ASP A 203 7.86 22.19 17.89
N SER A 204 6.80 21.42 17.67
CA SER A 204 6.02 20.79 18.74
C SER A 204 6.24 19.29 18.91
N GLY A 205 7.05 18.66 18.04
CA GLY A 205 7.26 17.22 18.09
C GLY A 205 8.09 16.69 16.94
N SER A 206 8.35 15.39 16.94
CA SER A 206 9.08 14.73 15.85
C SER A 206 8.45 13.40 15.53
N PHE A 207 8.50 13.01 14.25
CA PHE A 207 8.12 11.66 13.85
C PHE A 207 9.30 10.71 14.01
N ASN A 208 9.18 9.72 14.88
CA ASN A 208 10.21 8.73 15.20
C ASN A 208 9.86 7.32 14.74
N GLY A 209 8.74 7.17 14.02
CA GLY A 209 8.28 5.91 13.45
C GLY A 209 8.90 5.60 12.10
N ILE A 210 8.37 4.57 11.44
CA ILE A 210 8.76 4.19 10.09
C ILE A 210 7.56 4.45 9.17
N PHE A 211 7.70 5.44 8.29
CA PHE A 211 6.73 5.76 7.26
C PHE A 211 7.17 5.12 5.94
N ASN A 212 6.36 4.22 5.40
CA ASN A 212 6.57 3.62 4.09
C ASN A 212 5.55 4.17 3.09
N GLY A 213 6.03 4.87 2.07
CA GLY A 213 5.18 5.35 0.98
C GLY A 213 4.64 4.25 0.08
N ASP A 214 5.19 3.05 0.17
CA ASP A 214 4.85 1.88 -0.66
C ASP A 214 4.79 2.17 -2.18
N ASN A 215 5.64 3.09 -2.62
CA ASN A 215 5.73 3.68 -3.96
C ASN A 215 4.51 4.54 -4.37
N HIS A 216 3.64 4.89 -3.44
CA HIS A 216 2.59 5.89 -3.65
C HIS A 216 3.16 7.30 -3.66
N THR A 217 2.33 8.23 -4.15
CA THR A 217 2.68 9.64 -4.29
C THR A 217 1.76 10.55 -3.49
N ILE A 218 2.33 11.65 -2.99
CA ILE A 218 1.58 12.79 -2.46
C ILE A 218 1.80 13.96 -3.42
N ALA A 219 0.71 14.44 -4.04
CA ALA A 219 0.74 15.53 -5.01
C ALA A 219 0.25 16.83 -4.39
N GLY A 220 0.68 17.97 -4.95
CA GLY A 220 0.10 19.29 -4.68
C GLY A 220 0.37 19.84 -3.29
N LEU A 221 1.39 19.35 -2.56
CA LEU A 221 1.80 19.88 -1.27
C LEU A 221 2.01 21.40 -1.37
N THR A 222 1.26 22.18 -0.58
CA THR A 222 1.37 23.64 -0.58
C THR A 222 1.60 24.17 0.83
N ILE A 223 2.70 24.93 1.01
CA ILE A 223 3.04 25.62 2.26
C ILE A 223 3.24 27.11 1.90
N GLY A 224 2.41 27.98 2.45
CA GLY A 224 2.35 29.39 2.05
C GLY A 224 1.80 29.58 0.63
N THR A 225 1.72 30.81 0.18
CA THR A 225 1.32 31.20 -1.19
C THR A 225 2.37 32.15 -1.78
N LYS A 226 2.25 32.46 -3.07
CA LYS A 226 3.16 33.46 -3.69
C LYS A 226 3.07 34.83 -3.02
N ALA A 227 1.89 35.20 -2.51
CA ALA A 227 1.64 36.53 -1.88
C ALA A 227 1.88 36.48 -0.36
N GLU A 228 1.61 35.35 0.28
CA GLU A 228 1.65 35.17 1.73
C GLU A 228 2.52 33.96 2.07
N PRO A 229 3.81 34.14 2.38
CA PRO A 229 4.66 33.06 2.83
C PRO A 229 4.17 32.52 4.18
N ALA A 230 4.36 31.22 4.40
CA ALA A 230 4.22 30.62 5.73
C ALA A 230 5.42 31.01 6.61
N ALA A 231 5.34 30.72 7.91
CA ALA A 231 6.39 31.02 8.88
C ALA A 231 6.63 29.81 9.77
N TYR A 232 7.18 28.74 9.21
CA TYR A 232 7.59 27.55 9.96
C TYR A 232 9.10 27.51 10.11
N GLU A 233 9.58 27.08 11.29
CA GLU A 233 10.99 26.72 11.48
C GLU A 233 11.36 25.52 10.60
N TYR A 234 10.44 24.53 10.47
CA TYR A 234 10.62 23.30 9.68
C TYR A 234 9.55 23.18 8.59
N ALA A 235 9.73 23.85 7.46
CA ALA A 235 8.75 23.89 6.36
C ALA A 235 8.95 22.73 5.37
N SER A 236 8.07 21.72 5.39
CA SER A 236 8.12 20.52 4.53
C SER A 236 6.91 19.62 4.72
N LEU A 237 6.84 18.48 4.00
CA LEU A 237 5.87 17.44 4.30
C LEU A 237 6.07 16.90 5.74
N PHE A 238 7.30 16.46 6.07
CA PHE A 238 7.71 16.11 7.42
C PHE A 238 8.64 17.20 7.97
N GLY A 239 8.19 17.96 8.95
CA GLY A 239 9.00 19.00 9.56
C GLY A 239 10.27 18.43 10.19
N LEU A 240 10.10 17.48 11.12
CA LEU A 240 11.24 16.82 11.78
C LEU A 240 11.04 15.30 11.83
N VAL A 241 11.92 14.59 11.14
CA VAL A 241 12.09 13.14 11.29
C VAL A 241 13.10 12.92 12.41
N GLY A 242 12.59 12.56 13.58
CA GLY A 242 13.42 12.49 14.79
C GLY A 242 14.24 11.22 14.88
N LYS A 243 14.77 10.97 16.08
CA LYS A 243 15.71 9.88 16.34
C LYS A 243 15.16 8.51 15.96
N GLY A 244 15.83 7.83 15.05
CA GLY A 244 15.46 6.49 14.58
C GLY A 244 14.24 6.46 13.66
N GLY A 245 13.66 7.61 13.35
CA GLY A 245 12.58 7.73 12.39
C GLY A 245 13.03 7.40 10.97
N ALA A 246 12.12 6.92 10.12
CA ALA A 246 12.44 6.65 8.73
C ALA A 246 11.30 7.02 7.79
N ILE A 247 11.64 7.51 6.59
CA ILE A 247 10.72 7.67 5.47
C ILE A 247 11.28 6.87 4.30
N ARG A 248 10.44 6.04 3.69
CA ARG A 248 10.87 5.14 2.62
C ARG A 248 9.87 5.11 1.47
N ASN A 249 10.39 4.92 0.25
CA ASN A 249 9.59 4.61 -0.95
C ASN A 249 8.43 5.59 -1.19
N LEU A 250 8.64 6.89 -0.98
CA LEU A 250 7.62 7.92 -1.09
C LEU A 250 7.97 8.91 -2.20
N GLY A 251 7.00 9.18 -3.07
CA GLY A 251 7.05 10.28 -4.02
C GLY A 251 6.30 11.52 -3.50
N VAL A 252 6.87 12.73 -3.66
CA VAL A 252 6.15 13.99 -3.46
C VAL A 252 6.29 14.82 -4.72
N LYS A 253 5.19 15.14 -5.37
CA LYS A 253 5.21 15.83 -6.66
C LYS A 253 4.41 17.13 -6.64
N ASP A 254 4.78 18.03 -7.56
CA ASP A 254 4.08 19.31 -7.77
C ASP A 254 3.97 20.13 -6.48
N ALA A 255 5.01 20.07 -5.65
CA ALA A 255 5.05 20.80 -4.38
C ALA A 255 5.32 22.29 -4.61
N PHE A 256 4.72 23.13 -3.77
CA PHE A 256 5.02 24.56 -3.70
C PHE A 256 5.22 24.97 -2.24
N ILE A 257 6.42 25.44 -1.91
CA ILE A 257 6.76 25.92 -0.58
C ILE A 257 7.25 27.35 -0.70
N ASN A 258 6.57 28.27 -0.01
CA ASN A 258 7.03 29.65 0.20
C ASN A 258 7.04 29.91 1.71
N ASN A 259 8.23 29.95 2.29
CA ASN A 259 8.43 30.06 3.73
C ASN A 259 9.32 31.25 4.07
N LYS A 260 8.86 32.06 5.02
CA LYS A 260 9.61 33.19 5.57
C LYS A 260 9.45 33.23 7.08
N THR A 261 10.51 32.97 7.79
CA THR A 261 10.50 32.94 9.25
C THR A 261 11.65 33.77 9.81
N THR A 262 11.51 34.20 11.06
CA THR A 262 12.56 34.87 11.86
C THR A 262 13.19 33.91 12.86
N ASP A 263 12.84 32.63 12.84
CA ASP A 263 13.44 31.63 13.71
C ASP A 263 14.93 31.45 13.42
N GLU A 264 15.66 30.99 14.43
CA GLU A 264 17.07 30.67 14.26
C GLU A 264 17.22 29.34 13.50
N ASP A 265 18.10 29.33 12.48
CA ASP A 265 18.46 28.14 11.71
C ASP A 265 17.28 27.35 11.07
N PRO A 266 16.34 28.03 10.38
CA PRO A 266 15.20 27.35 9.77
C PRO A 266 15.61 26.36 8.69
N ALA A 267 14.86 25.27 8.56
CA ALA A 267 15.07 24.25 7.56
C ALA A 267 13.83 24.12 6.63
N VAL A 268 14.08 24.05 5.33
CA VAL A 268 13.04 23.97 4.30
C VAL A 268 13.39 22.87 3.32
N ALA A 269 12.44 21.99 3.05
CA ALA A 269 12.56 20.96 2.02
C ALA A 269 11.18 20.48 1.56
N ILE A 270 11.10 19.73 0.46
CA ILE A 270 9.83 19.15 0.06
C ILE A 270 9.47 17.98 0.95
N LEU A 271 10.41 17.05 1.23
CA LEU A 271 10.11 15.83 1.99
C LEU A 271 10.32 15.99 3.50
N ALA A 272 11.53 16.35 3.93
CA ALA A 272 11.85 16.47 5.35
C ALA A 272 12.71 17.71 5.61
N ALA A 273 12.22 18.65 6.42
CA ALA A 273 13.00 19.85 6.73
C ALA A 273 14.23 19.51 7.59
N GLY A 274 14.05 18.69 8.63
CA GLY A 274 15.14 18.25 9.49
C GLY A 274 15.13 16.74 9.75
N THR A 275 16.34 16.20 10.01
CA THR A 275 16.54 14.81 10.41
C THR A 275 17.33 14.70 11.70
N GLY A 276 16.94 13.79 12.58
CA GLY A 276 17.62 13.52 13.85
C GLY A 276 18.56 12.30 13.79
N ASP A 277 19.18 11.98 14.93
CA ASP A 277 20.11 10.87 15.05
C ASP A 277 19.57 9.54 14.56
N SER A 278 20.33 8.87 13.71
CA SER A 278 20.02 7.52 13.19
C SER A 278 18.71 7.45 12.39
N SER A 279 18.20 8.58 11.89
CA SER A 279 17.06 8.58 10.99
C SER A 279 17.47 8.14 9.57
N VAL A 280 16.49 7.69 8.77
CA VAL A 280 16.73 7.16 7.42
C VAL A 280 15.71 7.72 6.45
N ILE A 281 16.21 8.31 5.35
CA ILE A 281 15.40 8.65 4.17
C ILE A 281 15.90 7.78 3.01
N ASP A 282 15.07 6.91 2.48
CA ASP A 282 15.50 5.91 1.50
C ASP A 282 14.45 5.70 0.40
N GLY A 283 14.87 5.63 -0.85
CA GLY A 283 14.00 5.35 -1.98
C GLY A 283 12.95 6.42 -2.26
N CYS A 284 13.18 7.68 -1.85
CA CYS A 284 12.21 8.76 -1.99
C CYS A 284 12.56 9.69 -3.17
N TRP A 285 11.55 10.34 -3.70
CA TRP A 285 11.76 11.36 -4.72
C TRP A 285 10.78 12.53 -4.56
N VAL A 286 11.21 13.70 -5.02
CA VAL A 286 10.41 14.93 -4.91
C VAL A 286 10.50 15.77 -6.17
N SER A 287 9.44 16.52 -6.47
CA SER A 287 9.46 17.61 -7.47
C SER A 287 8.63 18.81 -7.01
N GLY A 288 9.06 20.00 -7.38
CA GLY A 288 8.32 21.21 -7.01
C GLY A 288 9.15 22.49 -7.01
N THR A 289 8.66 23.48 -6.27
CA THR A 289 9.31 24.79 -6.13
C THR A 289 9.45 25.14 -4.65
N ILE A 290 10.63 25.59 -4.26
CA ILE A 290 10.91 26.13 -2.93
C ILE A 290 11.30 27.60 -3.06
N ILE A 291 10.63 28.46 -2.30
CA ILE A 291 10.99 29.85 -2.06
C ILE A 291 11.22 29.97 -0.55
N SER A 292 12.42 30.32 -0.16
CA SER A 292 12.76 30.50 1.25
C SER A 292 13.46 31.83 1.45
N ASP A 293 12.97 32.60 2.40
CA ASP A 293 13.57 33.88 2.82
C ASP A 293 13.67 33.88 4.35
N ALA A 294 14.85 33.61 4.86
CA ALA A 294 15.12 33.69 6.29
C ALA A 294 15.66 35.09 6.63
N ALA A 295 14.93 35.80 7.44
CA ALA A 295 15.26 37.15 7.85
C ALA A 295 15.83 37.18 9.28
N GLY A 296 17.07 36.74 9.48
CA GLY A 296 17.74 36.84 10.78
C GLY A 296 19.20 37.24 10.64
N ASP A 297 19.71 38.03 11.58
CA ASP A 297 21.04 38.65 11.51
C ASP A 297 22.25 37.70 11.66
N ASN A 298 22.02 36.44 12.00
CA ASN A 298 23.06 35.39 12.13
C ASN A 298 22.59 34.03 11.60
N ASN A 299 21.62 34.00 10.69
CA ASN A 299 20.86 32.78 10.44
C ASN A 299 21.37 32.04 9.22
N TYR A 300 21.59 30.77 9.43
CA TYR A 300 21.77 29.80 8.36
C TYR A 300 20.39 29.27 7.98
N THR A 301 19.98 29.40 6.74
CA THR A 301 18.81 28.70 6.21
C THR A 301 19.26 27.44 5.54
N TYR A 302 18.73 26.33 5.98
CA TYR A 302 19.00 25.02 5.37
C TYR A 302 17.92 24.76 4.32
N VAL A 303 18.31 24.70 3.05
CA VAL A 303 17.36 24.44 1.96
C VAL A 303 17.80 23.23 1.16
N GLY A 304 16.91 22.25 0.99
CA GLY A 304 17.16 21.07 0.18
C GLY A 304 15.90 20.59 -0.53
N GLY A 305 16.04 19.85 -1.62
CA GLY A 305 14.90 19.23 -2.29
C GLY A 305 14.29 18.16 -1.40
N VAL A 306 15.08 17.13 -1.08
CA VAL A 306 14.64 15.99 -0.26
C VAL A 306 14.77 16.30 1.24
N VAL A 307 15.93 16.77 1.69
CA VAL A 307 16.21 17.09 3.10
C VAL A 307 16.86 18.46 3.20
N GLY A 308 16.35 19.32 4.08
CA GLY A 308 16.91 20.63 4.36
C GLY A 308 18.14 20.54 5.26
N ASN A 309 17.99 20.11 6.48
CA ASN A 309 19.05 19.93 7.46
C ASN A 309 19.21 18.43 7.78
N ASN A 310 20.31 17.83 7.32
CA ASN A 310 20.64 16.44 7.60
C ASN A 310 21.50 16.34 8.87
N GLY A 311 20.86 16.27 10.02
CA GLY A 311 21.50 16.26 11.33
C GLY A 311 21.90 14.87 11.81
N GLY A 312 22.76 14.86 12.84
CA GLY A 312 23.16 13.64 13.53
C GLY A 312 23.88 12.61 12.65
N LYS A 313 23.63 11.33 12.91
CA LYS A 313 24.12 10.19 12.11
C LYS A 313 23.04 9.65 11.20
N SER A 314 22.28 10.52 10.55
CA SER A 314 21.21 10.15 9.64
C SER A 314 21.74 9.71 8.28
N LEU A 315 20.95 8.91 7.57
CA LEU A 315 21.25 8.38 6.24
C LEU A 315 20.21 8.86 5.24
N VAL A 316 20.67 9.50 4.17
CA VAL A 316 19.84 9.83 3.00
C VAL A 316 20.42 9.08 1.79
N CYS A 317 19.66 8.18 1.20
CA CYS A 317 20.13 7.33 0.10
C CYS A 317 19.00 7.02 -0.90
N ASN A 318 19.39 6.66 -2.12
CA ASN A 318 18.48 6.28 -3.21
C ASN A 318 17.38 7.34 -3.47
N THR A 319 17.72 8.63 -3.34
CA THR A 319 16.75 9.74 -3.45
C THR A 319 17.13 10.67 -4.60
N TRP A 320 16.14 11.36 -5.15
CA TRP A 320 16.36 12.43 -6.12
C TRP A 320 15.37 13.59 -5.96
N ALA A 321 15.73 14.75 -6.46
CA ALA A 321 14.91 15.96 -6.42
C ALA A 321 14.97 16.72 -7.74
N ASP A 322 13.82 17.26 -8.15
CA ASP A 322 13.65 18.19 -9.26
C ASP A 322 12.95 19.46 -8.71
N VAL A 323 13.75 20.48 -8.31
CA VAL A 323 13.30 21.67 -7.57
C VAL A 323 13.90 22.95 -8.11
#